data_3e6aaa527da1d03b95f86f62685535f6
#
_entry.id   3e6aaa527da1d03b95f86f62685535f6
#
_cell.length_a   1.000
_cell.length_b   1.000
_cell.length_c   1.000
_cell.angle_alpha   90.00
_cell.angle_beta   90.00
_cell.angle_gamma   90.00
#
_symmetry.space_group_name_H-M   'P 1'
#
loop_
_entity.id
_entity.type
_entity.pdbx_description
1 polymer ?
#
loop_
_entity_poly.entity_id
_entity_poly.type
_entity_poly.pdbx_seq_one_letter_code
_entity_poly.pdbx_strand_id
1 'polypeptide(L)'
;SLEPYTPGEQLKIADIVKLNANENPYPPAPGVAAAVAAAVPGLRLYSDLTNGDLNAAIARHWGVRPENILCGNGSDENLLLALRAFCDENTPLAFADVTYSFYTVLCDLLHIPQHILPLEDDLTIDLTKYCGLHETIVIANPNAPTSLLAPVAAIEEVLKTNPDNIVIVDETYVEFAPAGASCLPLLDKYDNLVITHTFSKTHNLAGARLGFCIARPELIADMNRVKFSYSPYNVNSMTQAAGVAAISDEAYFADVTAKVIAERTRTTAELRRRGFIVFDSSTNFLFAATDRMPCREIFEKLRDRGILIRHFNAPRISGYLRITIGTPDQMQRFLTALDEILKG
;
A
#
# COMPACT_ATOMS: atom_id res chain seq x y z
N SER A 1 21.78 8.43 -13.18
CA SER A 1 21.82 6.98 -12.87
C SER A 1 20.57 6.63 -12.08
N LEU A 2 19.91 5.53 -12.43
CA LEU A 2 18.73 5.04 -11.74
C LEU A 2 19.09 4.52 -10.34
N GLU A 3 18.45 5.04 -9.29
CA GLU A 3 18.56 4.49 -7.94
C GLU A 3 17.37 3.54 -7.67
N PRO A 4 17.62 2.24 -7.46
CA PRO A 4 16.55 1.28 -7.27
C PRO A 4 15.89 1.42 -5.89
N TYR A 5 14.64 1.00 -5.79
CA TYR A 5 13.93 0.91 -4.51
C TYR A 5 14.68 0.02 -3.52
N THR A 6 14.82 0.48 -2.28
CA THR A 6 15.44 -0.29 -1.20
C THR A 6 14.36 -0.93 -0.32
N PRO A 7 14.10 -2.23 -0.48
CA PRO A 7 13.11 -2.94 0.34
C PRO A 7 13.56 -3.08 1.81
N GLY A 8 12.64 -3.48 2.68
CA GLY A 8 12.99 -3.92 4.02
C GLY A 8 13.89 -5.15 4.02
N GLU A 9 14.76 -5.28 5.01
CA GLU A 9 15.64 -6.45 5.17
C GLU A 9 14.86 -7.77 5.15
N GLN A 10 15.42 -8.78 4.48
CA GLN A 10 14.88 -10.14 4.44
C GLN A 10 15.93 -11.13 4.97
N LEU A 11 16.12 -11.14 6.27
CA LEU A 11 17.05 -12.06 6.93
C LEU A 11 16.43 -13.47 6.97
N LYS A 12 17.24 -14.47 6.59
CA LYS A 12 16.87 -15.89 6.69
C LYS A 12 17.40 -16.45 8.02
N ILE A 13 16.83 -16.01 9.14
CA ILE A 13 17.19 -16.47 10.49
C ILE A 13 16.00 -17.26 11.03
N ALA A 14 16.28 -18.37 11.70
CA ALA A 14 15.24 -19.13 12.39
C ALA A 14 14.61 -18.25 13.49
N ASP A 15 13.29 -18.37 13.66
CA ASP A 15 12.53 -17.71 14.72
C ASP A 15 12.50 -16.16 14.68
N ILE A 16 12.66 -15.60 13.48
CA ILE A 16 12.62 -14.15 13.25
C ILE A 16 11.21 -13.59 13.44
N VAL A 17 11.10 -12.43 14.10
CA VAL A 17 9.87 -11.63 14.16
C VAL A 17 9.95 -10.53 13.09
N LYS A 18 9.27 -10.72 11.98
CA LYS A 18 9.35 -9.82 10.82
C LYS A 18 8.26 -8.77 10.85
N LEU A 19 8.58 -7.55 11.30
CA LEU A 19 7.66 -6.40 11.43
C LEU A 19 8.13 -5.19 10.60
N ASN A 20 8.76 -5.41 9.45
CA ASN A 20 9.43 -4.35 8.68
C ASN A 20 8.88 -4.08 7.27
N ALA A 21 8.01 -4.93 6.75
CA ALA A 21 7.56 -4.86 5.34
C ALA A 21 6.03 -4.72 5.16
N ASN A 22 5.31 -4.44 6.24
CA ASN A 22 3.85 -4.27 6.24
C ASN A 22 3.12 -5.50 5.66
N GLU A 23 3.68 -6.69 5.85
CA GLU A 23 3.03 -7.95 5.52
C GLU A 23 1.95 -8.26 6.54
N ASN A 24 0.90 -8.96 6.11
CA ASN A 24 -0.11 -9.45 7.03
C ASN A 24 0.43 -10.69 7.77
N PRO A 25 0.29 -10.78 9.11
CA PRO A 25 0.85 -11.89 9.87
C PRO A 25 0.06 -13.20 9.77
N TYR A 26 -1.11 -13.16 9.15
CA TYR A 26 -1.98 -14.33 8.99
C TYR A 26 -1.79 -14.97 7.60
N PRO A 27 -2.04 -16.28 7.46
CA PRO A 27 -1.96 -16.96 6.16
C PRO A 27 -3.03 -16.42 5.19
N PRO A 28 -2.93 -16.72 3.88
CA PRO A 28 -4.01 -16.52 2.92
C PRO A 28 -5.31 -17.23 3.33
N ALA A 29 -6.44 -16.79 2.78
CA ALA A 29 -7.74 -17.44 2.99
C ALA A 29 -7.66 -18.94 2.68
N PRO A 30 -8.37 -19.82 3.45
CA PRO A 30 -8.24 -21.28 3.36
C PRO A 30 -8.43 -21.85 1.95
N GLY A 31 -9.30 -21.24 1.12
CA GLY A 31 -9.57 -21.67 -0.26
C GLY A 31 -8.43 -21.40 -1.24
N VAL A 32 -7.48 -20.53 -0.92
CA VAL A 32 -6.41 -20.10 -1.84
C VAL A 32 -5.51 -21.28 -2.25
N ALA A 33 -5.10 -22.11 -1.31
CA ALA A 33 -4.21 -23.25 -1.61
C ALA A 33 -4.84 -24.24 -2.61
N ALA A 34 -6.13 -24.55 -2.44
CA ALA A 34 -6.87 -25.45 -3.34
C ALA A 34 -7.05 -24.81 -4.73
N ALA A 35 -7.37 -23.52 -4.81
CA ALA A 35 -7.52 -22.78 -6.06
C ALA A 35 -6.21 -22.75 -6.86
N VAL A 36 -5.09 -22.46 -6.20
CA VAL A 36 -3.76 -22.47 -6.82
C VAL A 36 -3.40 -23.88 -7.33
N ALA A 37 -3.63 -24.92 -6.51
CA ALA A 37 -3.35 -26.29 -6.92
C ALA A 37 -4.18 -26.71 -8.15
N ALA A 38 -5.44 -26.31 -8.22
CA ALA A 38 -6.32 -26.55 -9.38
C ALA A 38 -5.86 -25.83 -10.66
N ALA A 39 -5.18 -24.70 -10.54
CA ALA A 39 -4.65 -23.95 -11.69
C ALA A 39 -3.36 -24.57 -12.29
N VAL A 40 -2.60 -25.34 -11.51
CA VAL A 40 -1.29 -25.91 -11.91
C VAL A 40 -1.33 -26.70 -13.23
N PRO A 41 -2.29 -27.64 -13.47
CA PRO A 41 -2.35 -28.37 -14.75
C PRO A 41 -2.53 -27.47 -15.98
N GLY A 42 -3.11 -26.27 -15.79
CA GLY A 42 -3.32 -25.27 -16.84
C GLY A 42 -2.10 -24.45 -17.21
N LEU A 43 -0.99 -24.53 -16.46
CA LEU A 43 0.22 -23.68 -16.67
C LEU A 43 0.92 -23.87 -18.02
N ARG A 44 0.61 -24.94 -18.76
CA ARG A 44 1.07 -25.13 -20.15
C ARG A 44 0.45 -24.14 -21.15
N LEU A 45 -0.57 -23.41 -20.74
CA LEU A 45 -1.28 -22.39 -21.52
C LEU A 45 -1.06 -21.01 -20.92
N TYR A 46 -1.15 -19.98 -21.73
CA TYR A 46 -1.19 -18.62 -21.23
C TYR A 46 -2.40 -18.39 -20.30
N SER A 47 -2.26 -17.50 -19.34
CA SER A 47 -3.34 -17.05 -18.49
C SER A 47 -4.42 -16.29 -19.27
N ASP A 48 -5.59 -16.07 -18.65
CA ASP A 48 -6.60 -15.19 -19.23
C ASP A 48 -6.04 -13.76 -19.38
N LEU A 49 -6.00 -13.32 -20.63
CA LEU A 49 -5.51 -12.00 -21.05
C LEU A 49 -6.27 -10.84 -20.41
N THR A 50 -7.57 -11.05 -20.17
CA THR A 50 -8.49 -10.04 -19.66
C THR A 50 -8.64 -10.08 -18.14
N ASN A 51 -8.16 -11.14 -17.48
CA ASN A 51 -8.38 -11.42 -16.07
C ASN A 51 -9.88 -11.45 -15.70
N GLY A 52 -10.75 -11.98 -16.59
CA GLY A 52 -12.20 -11.82 -16.52
C GLY A 52 -12.82 -12.27 -15.20
N ASP A 53 -12.53 -13.48 -14.73
CA ASP A 53 -13.05 -14.00 -13.45
C ASP A 53 -12.53 -13.19 -12.26
N LEU A 54 -11.26 -12.78 -12.30
CA LEU A 54 -10.64 -11.97 -11.25
C LEU A 54 -11.26 -10.57 -11.21
N ASN A 55 -11.40 -9.91 -12.37
CA ASN A 55 -12.04 -8.60 -12.46
C ASN A 55 -13.49 -8.65 -11.97
N ALA A 56 -14.23 -9.72 -12.31
CA ALA A 56 -15.60 -9.90 -11.84
C ALA A 56 -15.69 -10.11 -10.32
N ALA A 57 -14.73 -10.84 -9.72
CA ALA A 57 -14.67 -11.04 -8.27
C ALA A 57 -14.34 -9.74 -7.53
N ILE A 58 -13.33 -8.99 -8.01
CA ILE A 58 -12.96 -7.68 -7.46
C ILE A 58 -14.14 -6.69 -7.59
N ALA A 59 -14.75 -6.61 -8.77
CA ALA A 59 -15.86 -5.71 -9.03
C ALA A 59 -17.06 -5.98 -8.10
N ARG A 60 -17.37 -7.25 -7.82
CA ARG A 60 -18.42 -7.63 -6.87
C ARG A 60 -18.10 -7.17 -5.46
N HIS A 61 -16.88 -7.37 -5.00
CA HIS A 61 -16.44 -6.98 -3.67
C HIS A 61 -16.50 -5.45 -3.46
N TRP A 62 -16.08 -4.69 -4.48
CA TRP A 62 -16.06 -3.23 -4.40
C TRP A 62 -17.35 -2.55 -4.89
N GLY A 63 -18.33 -3.29 -5.40
CA GLY A 63 -19.60 -2.73 -5.87
C GLY A 63 -19.48 -1.90 -7.15
N VAL A 64 -18.52 -2.24 -8.03
CA VAL A 64 -18.29 -1.60 -9.31
C VAL A 64 -18.50 -2.60 -10.47
N ARG A 65 -18.31 -2.17 -11.71
CA ARG A 65 -18.39 -3.05 -12.89
C ARG A 65 -17.02 -3.62 -13.24
N PRO A 66 -16.92 -4.84 -13.84
CA PRO A 66 -15.64 -5.41 -14.26
C PRO A 66 -14.81 -4.51 -15.18
N GLU A 67 -15.46 -3.66 -15.98
CA GLU A 67 -14.82 -2.70 -16.89
C GLU A 67 -14.09 -1.57 -16.13
N ASN A 68 -14.39 -1.40 -14.86
CA ASN A 68 -13.71 -0.44 -13.99
C ASN A 68 -12.39 -0.98 -13.42
N ILE A 69 -12.03 -2.26 -13.68
CA ILE A 69 -10.91 -2.94 -13.02
C ILE A 69 -9.78 -3.20 -14.02
N LEU A 70 -8.55 -2.93 -13.58
CA LEU A 70 -7.32 -3.37 -14.24
C LEU A 70 -6.41 -4.05 -13.22
N CYS A 71 -6.07 -5.33 -13.45
CA CYS A 71 -5.18 -6.10 -12.59
C CYS A 71 -3.73 -6.07 -13.07
N GLY A 72 -2.78 -6.08 -12.11
CA GLY A 72 -1.34 -6.08 -12.36
C GLY A 72 -0.54 -6.88 -11.32
N ASN A 73 0.75 -7.01 -11.55
CA ASN A 73 1.70 -7.66 -10.63
C ASN A 73 2.00 -6.78 -9.41
N GLY A 74 1.04 -6.66 -8.51
CA GLY A 74 1.03 -5.74 -7.39
C GLY A 74 0.61 -4.33 -7.83
N SER A 75 0.33 -3.45 -6.86
CA SER A 75 0.08 -2.04 -7.13
C SER A 75 1.25 -1.35 -7.82
N ASP A 76 2.46 -1.87 -7.67
CA ASP A 76 3.67 -1.35 -8.31
C ASP A 76 3.55 -1.35 -9.85
N GLU A 77 3.06 -2.46 -10.46
CA GLU A 77 2.82 -2.50 -11.89
C GLU A 77 1.64 -1.59 -12.29
N ASN A 78 0.59 -1.55 -11.49
CA ASN A 78 -0.56 -0.68 -11.76
C ASN A 78 -0.17 0.81 -11.74
N LEU A 79 0.67 1.22 -10.79
CA LEU A 79 1.24 2.57 -10.75
C LEU A 79 2.09 2.85 -11.99
N LEU A 80 2.96 1.90 -12.38
CA LEU A 80 3.76 2.02 -13.60
C LEU A 80 2.88 2.21 -14.84
N LEU A 81 1.81 1.41 -14.98
CA LEU A 81 0.88 1.50 -16.11
C LEU A 81 0.13 2.84 -16.12
N ALA A 82 -0.32 3.31 -14.94
CA ALA A 82 -1.00 4.60 -14.80
C ALA A 82 -0.06 5.77 -15.15
N LEU A 83 1.15 5.79 -14.57
CA LEU A 83 2.12 6.85 -14.85
C LEU A 83 2.55 6.85 -16.32
N ARG A 84 2.71 5.67 -16.93
CA ARG A 84 3.04 5.60 -18.35
C ARG A 84 1.90 6.00 -19.29
N ALA A 85 0.64 5.87 -18.83
CA ALA A 85 -0.53 6.30 -19.58
C ALA A 85 -0.79 7.82 -19.47
N PHE A 86 -0.47 8.42 -18.31
CA PHE A 86 -0.94 9.77 -17.97
C PHE A 86 0.17 10.77 -17.68
N CYS A 87 1.44 10.35 -17.69
CA CYS A 87 2.60 11.22 -17.53
C CYS A 87 3.60 11.04 -18.66
N ASP A 88 4.33 12.10 -18.95
CA ASP A 88 5.47 12.12 -19.86
C ASP A 88 6.51 13.17 -19.40
N GLU A 89 7.46 13.51 -20.27
CA GLU A 89 8.48 14.52 -19.99
C GLU A 89 7.93 15.95 -19.80
N ASN A 90 6.67 16.20 -20.21
CA ASN A 90 5.99 17.49 -20.12
C ASN A 90 4.85 17.50 -19.08
N THR A 91 4.48 16.31 -18.58
CA THR A 91 3.40 16.14 -17.59
C THR A 91 4.00 15.58 -16.30
N PRO A 92 4.43 16.44 -15.36
CA PRO A 92 5.07 16.04 -14.13
C PRO A 92 4.12 15.26 -13.21
N LEU A 93 4.71 14.51 -12.27
CA LEU A 93 3.99 13.87 -11.18
C LEU A 93 4.19 14.65 -9.89
N ALA A 94 3.08 15.12 -9.29
CA ALA A 94 3.07 15.77 -8.00
C ALA A 94 2.78 14.77 -6.86
N PHE A 95 3.61 14.77 -5.81
CA PHE A 95 3.44 13.91 -4.63
C PHE A 95 4.19 14.47 -3.40
N ALA A 96 3.88 13.91 -2.21
CA ALA A 96 4.47 14.35 -0.96
C ALA A 96 5.96 13.92 -0.82
N ASP A 97 6.75 14.73 -0.11
CA ASP A 97 8.16 14.43 0.18
C ASP A 97 8.37 13.23 1.10
N VAL A 98 7.42 12.97 2.01
CA VAL A 98 7.42 11.81 2.90
C VAL A 98 6.22 10.93 2.58
N THR A 99 6.39 10.05 1.60
CA THR A 99 5.39 9.09 1.12
C THR A 99 6.04 7.81 0.61
N TYR A 100 5.35 7.01 -0.18
CA TYR A 100 5.88 5.79 -0.75
C TYR A 100 6.99 6.10 -1.76
N SER A 101 8.23 5.81 -1.39
CA SER A 101 9.43 6.17 -2.18
C SER A 101 9.49 5.54 -3.57
N PHE A 102 8.63 4.58 -3.87
CA PHE A 102 8.54 3.98 -5.20
C PHE A 102 8.03 4.94 -6.27
N TYR A 103 7.29 5.99 -5.89
CA TYR A 103 6.88 7.04 -6.85
C TYR A 103 8.09 7.72 -7.48
N THR A 104 9.08 8.10 -6.66
CA THR A 104 10.37 8.64 -7.16
C THR A 104 11.08 7.66 -8.11
N VAL A 105 11.15 6.39 -7.73
CA VAL A 105 11.78 5.35 -8.57
C VAL A 105 11.09 5.21 -9.92
N LEU A 106 9.75 5.25 -9.94
CA LEU A 106 8.98 5.21 -11.19
C LEU A 106 9.19 6.46 -12.04
N CYS A 107 9.23 7.63 -11.42
CA CYS A 107 9.52 8.88 -12.14
C CYS A 107 10.90 8.84 -12.81
N ASP A 108 11.92 8.40 -12.07
CA ASP A 108 13.28 8.27 -12.60
C ASP A 108 13.36 7.23 -13.74
N LEU A 109 12.66 6.09 -13.57
CA LEU A 109 12.60 5.03 -14.58
C LEU A 109 11.93 5.49 -15.88
N LEU A 110 10.86 6.28 -15.75
CA LEU A 110 10.02 6.72 -16.86
C LEU A 110 10.40 8.12 -17.40
N HIS A 111 11.41 8.76 -16.80
CA HIS A 111 11.83 10.13 -17.12
C HIS A 111 10.71 11.17 -16.94
N ILE A 112 9.89 10.99 -15.90
CA ILE A 112 8.81 11.91 -15.55
C ILE A 112 9.37 12.99 -14.59
N PRO A 113 9.19 14.28 -14.85
CA PRO A 113 9.56 15.34 -13.91
C PRO A 113 8.78 15.20 -12.60
N GLN A 114 9.48 15.43 -11.47
CA GLN A 114 8.89 15.29 -10.13
C GLN A 114 8.57 16.66 -9.55
N HIS A 115 7.33 16.84 -9.06
CA HIS A 115 6.95 17.98 -8.24
C HIS A 115 6.70 17.49 -6.81
N ILE A 116 7.71 17.63 -5.97
CA ILE A 116 7.69 17.13 -4.59
C ILE A 116 7.17 18.24 -3.67
N LEU A 117 6.05 17.98 -2.99
CA LEU A 117 5.38 18.89 -2.08
C LEU A 117 5.65 18.48 -0.62
N PRO A 118 6.12 19.39 0.24
CA PRO A 118 6.41 19.04 1.62
C PRO A 118 5.13 18.81 2.41
N LEU A 119 5.12 17.73 3.22
CA LEU A 119 4.16 17.57 4.30
C LEU A 119 4.32 18.70 5.34
N GLU A 120 3.31 18.92 6.17
CA GLU A 120 3.41 19.82 7.30
C GLU A 120 4.43 19.32 8.34
N ASP A 121 4.75 20.15 9.33
CA ASP A 121 5.74 19.80 10.37
C ASP A 121 5.29 18.58 11.21
N ASP A 122 4.00 18.40 11.37
CA ASP A 122 3.38 17.23 12.04
C ASP A 122 3.21 16.01 11.12
N LEU A 123 3.77 16.07 9.92
CA LEU A 123 3.70 15.05 8.87
C LEU A 123 2.28 14.79 8.30
N THR A 124 1.33 15.69 8.54
CA THR A 124 0.04 15.70 7.83
C THR A 124 0.21 16.24 6.40
N ILE A 125 -0.67 15.84 5.51
CA ILE A 125 -0.71 16.36 4.14
C ILE A 125 -1.65 17.56 4.05
N ASP A 126 -1.13 18.68 3.53
CA ASP A 126 -1.97 19.83 3.17
C ASP A 126 -2.40 19.71 1.69
N LEU A 127 -3.61 19.18 1.49
CA LEU A 127 -4.16 18.96 0.14
C LEU A 127 -4.53 20.25 -0.58
N THR A 128 -4.56 21.41 0.09
CA THR A 128 -4.77 22.69 -0.59
C THR A 128 -3.62 23.02 -1.54
N LYS A 129 -2.40 22.54 -1.25
CA LYS A 129 -1.22 22.67 -2.12
C LYS A 129 -1.34 21.89 -3.43
N TYR A 130 -2.25 20.94 -3.51
CA TYR A 130 -2.51 20.10 -4.69
C TYR A 130 -3.65 20.63 -5.56
N CYS A 131 -4.41 21.61 -5.06
CA CYS A 131 -5.51 22.20 -5.80
C CYS A 131 -5.01 23.11 -6.94
N GLY A 132 -5.52 22.86 -8.15
CA GLY A 132 -5.20 23.70 -9.33
C GLY A 132 -3.76 23.60 -9.82
N LEU A 133 -3.05 22.50 -9.52
CA LEU A 133 -1.67 22.28 -10.01
C LEU A 133 -1.61 22.07 -11.52
N HIS A 134 -2.67 21.49 -12.13
CA HIS A 134 -2.70 21.12 -13.54
C HIS A 134 -1.58 20.11 -13.90
N GLU A 135 -1.29 19.20 -13.00
CA GLU A 135 -0.31 18.11 -13.11
C GLU A 135 -0.97 16.79 -12.76
N THR A 136 -0.37 15.66 -13.14
CA THR A 136 -0.79 14.37 -12.59
C THR A 136 -0.39 14.31 -11.12
N ILE A 137 -1.28 13.85 -10.26
CA ILE A 137 -1.10 13.84 -8.81
C ILE A 137 -1.19 12.42 -8.30
N VAL A 138 -0.33 12.01 -7.37
CA VAL A 138 -0.50 10.79 -6.58
C VAL A 138 -0.56 11.10 -5.08
N ILE A 139 -1.59 10.60 -4.42
CA ILE A 139 -1.84 10.74 -2.99
C ILE A 139 -1.96 9.35 -2.39
N ALA A 140 -1.01 8.97 -1.52
CA ALA A 140 -1.16 7.76 -0.71
C ALA A 140 -2.13 8.03 0.45
N ASN A 141 -3.25 7.32 0.50
CA ASN A 141 -4.26 7.55 1.53
C ASN A 141 -4.93 6.24 2.00
N PRO A 142 -4.58 5.75 3.19
CA PRO A 142 -3.65 6.29 4.19
C PRO A 142 -2.19 6.33 3.73
N ASN A 143 -1.44 7.36 4.16
CA ASN A 143 -0.05 7.55 3.74
C ASN A 143 0.92 6.54 4.40
N ALA A 144 1.93 6.13 3.68
CA ALA A 144 3.06 5.38 4.19
C ALA A 144 4.36 6.19 3.95
N PRO A 145 5.20 6.42 4.99
CA PRO A 145 5.27 5.69 6.25
C PRO A 145 4.50 6.32 7.43
N THR A 146 3.83 7.46 7.27
CA THR A 146 3.26 8.24 8.39
C THR A 146 2.05 7.57 9.03
N SER A 147 1.37 6.65 8.33
CA SER A 147 0.12 5.97 8.71
C SER A 147 -1.13 6.87 8.80
N LEU A 148 -1.00 8.15 8.45
CA LEU A 148 -2.05 9.14 8.56
C LEU A 148 -3.04 9.06 7.40
N LEU A 149 -4.30 9.38 7.69
CA LEU A 149 -5.41 9.41 6.74
C LEU A 149 -5.84 10.86 6.50
N ALA A 150 -5.88 11.28 5.23
CA ALA A 150 -6.47 12.54 4.82
C ALA A 150 -7.99 12.39 4.61
N PRO A 151 -8.78 13.44 4.87
CA PRO A 151 -10.23 13.42 4.64
C PRO A 151 -10.55 13.26 3.15
N VAL A 152 -11.52 12.40 2.82
CA VAL A 152 -12.00 12.20 1.43
C VAL A 152 -12.49 13.51 0.82
N ALA A 153 -13.15 14.38 1.61
CA ALA A 153 -13.62 15.69 1.14
C ALA A 153 -12.46 16.60 0.66
N ALA A 154 -11.28 16.50 1.28
CA ALA A 154 -10.11 17.26 0.82
C ALA A 154 -9.54 16.71 -0.49
N ILE A 155 -9.58 15.37 -0.69
CA ILE A 155 -9.22 14.75 -1.96
C ILE A 155 -10.25 15.11 -3.06
N GLU A 156 -11.53 15.21 -2.70
CA GLU A 156 -12.58 15.66 -3.63
C GLU A 156 -12.31 17.07 -4.17
N GLU A 157 -11.82 18.01 -3.33
CA GLU A 157 -11.42 19.35 -3.80
C GLU A 157 -10.20 19.31 -4.74
N VAL A 158 -9.25 18.40 -4.52
CA VAL A 158 -8.14 18.19 -5.46
C VAL A 158 -8.65 17.71 -6.82
N LEU A 159 -9.54 16.72 -6.85
CA LEU A 159 -10.16 16.22 -8.09
C LEU A 159 -10.89 17.32 -8.85
N LYS A 160 -11.72 18.08 -8.15
CA LYS A 160 -12.55 19.16 -8.70
C LYS A 160 -11.73 20.30 -9.30
N THR A 161 -10.58 20.62 -8.70
CA THR A 161 -9.74 21.73 -9.14
C THR A 161 -8.69 21.35 -10.19
N ASN A 162 -8.57 20.04 -10.49
CA ASN A 162 -7.68 19.49 -11.52
C ASN A 162 -8.45 18.64 -12.56
N PRO A 163 -9.52 19.16 -13.19
CA PRO A 163 -10.44 18.32 -14.00
C PRO A 163 -9.78 17.71 -15.25
N ASP A 164 -8.71 18.32 -15.76
CA ASP A 164 -8.02 17.89 -16.97
C ASP A 164 -6.78 17.02 -16.68
N ASN A 165 -6.51 16.73 -15.38
CA ASN A 165 -5.34 15.98 -14.96
C ASN A 165 -5.75 14.79 -14.07
N ILE A 166 -5.03 13.71 -14.17
CA ILE A 166 -5.34 12.50 -13.39
C ILE A 166 -4.90 12.65 -11.94
N VAL A 167 -5.77 12.27 -11.02
CA VAL A 167 -5.48 12.13 -9.60
C VAL A 167 -5.51 10.64 -9.25
N ILE A 168 -4.35 10.11 -8.88
CA ILE A 168 -4.18 8.72 -8.44
C ILE A 168 -4.25 8.71 -6.91
N VAL A 169 -5.20 7.97 -6.34
CA VAL A 169 -5.28 7.75 -4.90
C VAL A 169 -4.81 6.34 -4.61
N ASP A 170 -3.66 6.22 -3.92
CA ASP A 170 -3.11 4.92 -3.54
C ASP A 170 -3.73 4.48 -2.20
N GLU A 171 -4.73 3.62 -2.30
CA GLU A 171 -5.51 3.08 -1.20
C GLU A 171 -4.98 1.73 -0.68
N THR A 172 -3.69 1.45 -0.82
CA THR A 172 -3.04 0.21 -0.37
C THR A 172 -3.40 -0.21 1.05
N TYR A 173 -3.76 0.73 1.94
CA TYR A 173 -4.06 0.45 3.35
C TYR A 173 -5.49 0.82 3.75
N VAL A 174 -6.34 1.28 2.85
CA VAL A 174 -7.65 1.85 3.18
C VAL A 174 -8.58 0.90 3.93
N GLU A 175 -8.45 -0.41 3.71
CA GLU A 175 -9.26 -1.43 4.36
C GLU A 175 -8.95 -1.61 5.87
N PHE A 176 -7.83 -1.03 6.35
CA PHE A 176 -7.51 -0.91 7.79
C PHE A 176 -7.98 0.43 8.40
N ALA A 177 -8.48 1.33 7.59
CA ALA A 177 -8.97 2.64 7.98
C ALA A 177 -10.44 2.58 8.44
N PRO A 178 -10.96 3.64 9.07
CA PRO A 178 -12.37 3.73 9.39
C PRO A 178 -13.28 3.65 8.15
N ALA A 179 -14.50 3.19 8.32
CA ALA A 179 -15.48 3.16 7.25
C ALA A 179 -15.65 4.55 6.60
N GLY A 180 -15.79 4.61 5.29
CA GLY A 180 -15.89 5.85 4.52
C GLY A 180 -14.56 6.52 4.18
N ALA A 181 -13.42 5.87 4.44
CA ALA A 181 -12.09 6.38 4.10
C ALA A 181 -11.74 6.26 2.61
N SER A 182 -12.40 5.37 1.86
CA SER A 182 -12.15 5.19 0.43
C SER A 182 -12.74 6.31 -0.41
N CYS A 183 -12.01 6.71 -1.45
CA CYS A 183 -12.45 7.64 -2.47
C CYS A 183 -13.38 7.00 -3.51
N LEU A 184 -13.70 5.70 -3.40
CA LEU A 184 -14.56 4.99 -4.35
C LEU A 184 -15.90 5.70 -4.65
N PRO A 185 -16.62 6.29 -3.68
CA PRO A 185 -17.85 7.04 -3.97
C PRO A 185 -17.67 8.25 -4.89
N LEU A 186 -16.44 8.72 -5.10
CA LEU A 186 -16.11 9.82 -6.01
C LEU A 186 -15.98 9.37 -7.47
N LEU A 187 -15.89 8.06 -7.72
CA LEU A 187 -15.71 7.49 -9.07
C LEU A 187 -16.85 7.89 -10.03
N ASP A 188 -18.08 7.97 -9.52
CA ASP A 188 -19.23 8.37 -10.33
C ASP A 188 -19.34 9.88 -10.59
N LYS A 189 -18.59 10.67 -9.80
CA LYS A 189 -18.63 12.15 -9.89
C LYS A 189 -17.50 12.73 -10.73
N TYR A 190 -16.34 12.07 -10.77
CA TYR A 190 -15.11 12.60 -11.36
C TYR A 190 -14.52 11.64 -12.38
N ASP A 191 -14.22 12.16 -13.58
CA ASP A 191 -13.66 11.37 -14.69
C ASP A 191 -12.15 11.15 -14.57
N ASN A 192 -11.49 11.91 -13.69
CA ASN A 192 -10.04 11.96 -13.53
C ASN A 192 -9.49 11.18 -12.34
N LEU A 193 -10.29 10.31 -11.70
CA LEU A 193 -9.90 9.52 -10.54
C LEU A 193 -9.40 8.14 -10.95
N VAL A 194 -8.21 7.77 -10.47
CA VAL A 194 -7.68 6.40 -10.48
C VAL A 194 -7.40 5.99 -9.04
N ILE A 195 -7.98 4.89 -8.57
CA ILE A 195 -7.72 4.32 -7.25
C ILE A 195 -6.86 3.08 -7.42
N THR A 196 -5.78 2.94 -6.63
CA THR A 196 -4.94 1.74 -6.67
C THR A 196 -5.06 0.94 -5.38
N HIS A 197 -5.10 -0.39 -5.50
CA HIS A 197 -5.19 -1.34 -4.40
C HIS A 197 -4.20 -2.49 -4.56
N THR A 198 -3.97 -3.22 -3.47
CA THR A 198 -3.10 -4.41 -3.47
C THR A 198 -3.70 -5.54 -2.64
N PHE A 199 -3.48 -6.77 -3.08
CA PHE A 199 -3.78 -7.97 -2.28
C PHE A 199 -2.68 -8.28 -1.24
N SER A 200 -1.58 -7.52 -1.27
CA SER A 200 -0.40 -7.80 -0.43
C SER A 200 -0.63 -7.56 1.05
N LYS A 201 -1.62 -6.73 1.44
CA LYS A 201 -1.80 -6.28 2.82
C LYS A 201 -3.02 -6.91 3.49
N THR A 202 -4.19 -6.71 2.95
CA THR A 202 -5.46 -7.17 3.53
C THR A 202 -5.85 -8.58 3.15
N HIS A 203 -5.46 -9.04 1.94
CA HIS A 203 -5.77 -10.37 1.43
C HIS A 203 -4.63 -11.38 1.60
N ASN A 204 -3.55 -11.01 2.31
CA ASN A 204 -2.43 -11.89 2.72
C ASN A 204 -1.69 -12.53 1.54
N LEU A 205 -1.65 -11.86 0.39
CA LEU A 205 -1.07 -12.37 -0.86
C LEU A 205 0.17 -11.57 -1.33
N ALA A 206 0.99 -11.06 -0.39
CA ALA A 206 2.19 -10.31 -0.75
C ALA A 206 3.12 -11.10 -1.70
N GLY A 207 3.28 -12.40 -1.47
CA GLY A 207 4.09 -13.29 -2.30
C GLY A 207 3.48 -13.64 -3.66
N ALA A 208 2.15 -13.50 -3.82
CA ALA A 208 1.47 -13.74 -5.09
C ALA A 208 1.61 -12.56 -6.07
N ARG A 209 2.04 -11.37 -5.60
CA ARG A 209 2.21 -10.19 -6.43
C ARG A 209 0.96 -9.80 -7.21
N LEU A 210 -0.14 -9.52 -6.52
CA LEU A 210 -1.39 -9.09 -7.13
C LEU A 210 -1.83 -7.72 -6.62
N GLY A 211 -2.21 -6.84 -7.53
CA GLY A 211 -2.84 -5.56 -7.27
C GLY A 211 -3.83 -5.19 -8.37
N PHE A 212 -4.59 -4.13 -8.19
CA PHE A 212 -5.53 -3.65 -9.19
C PHE A 212 -5.75 -2.15 -9.07
N CYS A 213 -6.24 -1.56 -10.17
CA CYS A 213 -6.79 -0.22 -10.18
C CYS A 213 -8.30 -0.26 -10.36
N ILE A 214 -8.98 0.74 -9.80
CA ILE A 214 -10.37 1.07 -10.08
C ILE A 214 -10.39 2.47 -10.70
N ALA A 215 -10.98 2.59 -11.87
CA ALA A 215 -11.14 3.86 -12.56
C ALA A 215 -12.35 3.81 -13.51
N ARG A 216 -12.68 4.92 -14.16
CA ARG A 216 -13.64 4.90 -15.26
C ARG A 216 -13.14 4.04 -16.42
N PRO A 217 -14.05 3.38 -17.18
CA PRO A 217 -13.67 2.46 -18.26
C PRO A 217 -12.74 3.09 -19.31
N GLU A 218 -12.85 4.39 -19.55
CA GLU A 218 -12.02 5.13 -20.50
C GLU A 218 -10.56 5.15 -20.03
N LEU A 219 -10.31 5.45 -18.75
CA LEU A 219 -8.96 5.44 -18.16
C LEU A 219 -8.40 4.01 -18.08
N ILE A 220 -9.24 3.03 -17.75
CA ILE A 220 -8.85 1.62 -17.77
C ILE A 220 -8.46 1.20 -19.19
N ALA A 221 -9.15 1.67 -20.24
CA ALA A 221 -8.80 1.39 -21.62
C ALA A 221 -7.44 1.97 -22.01
N ASP A 222 -7.11 3.19 -21.56
CA ASP A 222 -5.80 3.81 -21.80
C ASP A 222 -4.67 3.05 -21.10
N MET A 223 -4.85 2.69 -19.84
CA MET A 223 -3.89 1.86 -19.09
C MET A 223 -3.72 0.46 -19.72
N ASN A 224 -4.81 -0.15 -20.24
CA ASN A 224 -4.76 -1.41 -20.96
C ASN A 224 -3.96 -1.32 -22.27
N ARG A 225 -4.00 -0.20 -23.00
CA ARG A 225 -3.13 0.00 -24.18
C ARG A 225 -1.66 -0.11 -23.81
N VAL A 226 -1.26 0.48 -22.67
CA VAL A 226 0.11 0.35 -22.14
C VAL A 226 0.40 -1.09 -21.75
N LYS A 227 -0.50 -1.74 -20.98
CA LYS A 227 -0.37 -3.13 -20.56
C LYS A 227 -0.17 -4.07 -21.74
N PHE A 228 -1.01 -3.99 -22.76
CA PHE A 228 -0.93 -4.86 -23.96
C PHE A 228 0.31 -4.60 -24.80
N SER A 229 0.91 -3.41 -24.71
CA SER A 229 2.16 -3.08 -25.37
C SER A 229 3.42 -3.53 -24.60
N TYR A 230 3.28 -3.73 -23.29
CA TYR A 230 4.37 -4.07 -22.37
C TYR A 230 4.36 -5.56 -21.99
N SER A 231 3.26 -6.04 -21.41
CA SER A 231 3.11 -7.41 -20.88
C SER A 231 1.65 -7.86 -20.92
N PRO A 232 1.14 -8.37 -22.06
CA PRO A 232 -0.28 -8.66 -22.23
C PRO A 232 -0.82 -9.71 -21.24
N TYR A 233 -0.02 -10.72 -20.90
CA TYR A 233 -0.37 -11.79 -19.93
C TYR A 233 0.32 -11.55 -18.58
N ASN A 234 0.18 -10.35 -18.05
CA ASN A 234 0.93 -9.90 -16.90
C ASN A 234 0.65 -10.69 -15.62
N VAL A 235 -0.60 -11.07 -15.35
CA VAL A 235 -0.97 -11.85 -14.16
C VAL A 235 -1.07 -13.33 -14.52
N ASN A 236 -0.28 -14.18 -13.88
CA ASN A 236 -0.26 -15.61 -14.14
C ASN A 236 -1.51 -16.32 -13.58
N SER A 237 -1.82 -17.52 -14.13
CA SER A 237 -3.04 -18.27 -13.80
C SER A 237 -3.17 -18.63 -12.32
N MET A 238 -2.07 -18.97 -11.64
CA MET A 238 -2.10 -19.29 -10.21
C MET A 238 -2.44 -18.06 -9.38
N THR A 239 -1.87 -16.89 -9.73
CA THR A 239 -2.17 -15.62 -9.06
C THR A 239 -3.62 -15.18 -9.31
N GLN A 240 -4.16 -15.38 -10.55
CA GLN A 240 -5.58 -15.10 -10.83
C GLN A 240 -6.48 -15.96 -9.94
N ALA A 241 -6.23 -17.28 -9.87
CA ALA A 241 -6.98 -18.20 -9.06
C ALA A 241 -6.88 -17.86 -7.54
N ALA A 242 -5.68 -17.54 -7.07
CA ALA A 242 -5.45 -17.10 -5.69
C ALA A 242 -6.25 -15.84 -5.35
N GLY A 243 -6.24 -14.86 -6.25
CA GLY A 243 -6.95 -13.58 -6.08
C GLY A 243 -8.46 -13.78 -5.99
N VAL A 244 -9.04 -14.58 -6.90
CA VAL A 244 -10.47 -14.91 -6.87
C VAL A 244 -10.85 -15.59 -5.55
N ALA A 245 -10.08 -16.60 -5.11
CA ALA A 245 -10.36 -17.31 -3.87
C ALA A 245 -10.22 -16.41 -2.63
N ALA A 246 -9.20 -15.55 -2.61
CA ALA A 246 -8.95 -14.65 -1.47
C ALA A 246 -10.05 -13.59 -1.32
N ILE A 247 -10.41 -12.90 -2.40
CA ILE A 247 -11.38 -11.79 -2.33
C ILE A 247 -12.82 -12.28 -2.14
N SER A 248 -13.09 -13.53 -2.49
CA SER A 248 -14.42 -14.14 -2.32
C SER A 248 -14.69 -14.63 -0.88
N ASP A 249 -13.66 -14.75 -0.04
CA ASP A 249 -13.81 -15.14 1.37
C ASP A 249 -13.92 -13.89 2.26
N GLU A 250 -15.04 -13.19 2.14
CA GLU A 250 -15.30 -11.94 2.87
C GLU A 250 -15.27 -12.15 4.40
N ALA A 251 -15.69 -13.32 4.89
CA ALA A 251 -15.69 -13.60 6.32
C ALA A 251 -14.26 -13.72 6.88
N TYR A 252 -13.38 -14.42 6.17
CA TYR A 252 -11.97 -14.52 6.55
C TYR A 252 -11.27 -13.16 6.48
N PHE A 253 -11.51 -12.41 5.42
CA PHE A 253 -10.99 -11.05 5.24
C PHE A 253 -11.41 -10.14 6.40
N ALA A 254 -12.69 -10.11 6.75
CA ALA A 254 -13.22 -9.28 7.84
C ALA A 254 -12.62 -9.66 9.20
N ASP A 255 -12.52 -10.97 9.50
CA ASP A 255 -11.93 -11.48 10.75
C ASP A 255 -10.46 -11.09 10.89
N VAL A 256 -9.65 -11.32 9.85
CA VAL A 256 -8.22 -11.01 9.87
C VAL A 256 -7.98 -9.50 9.97
N THR A 257 -8.72 -8.70 9.22
CA THR A 257 -8.61 -7.23 9.26
C THR A 257 -8.96 -6.71 10.66
N ALA A 258 -10.03 -7.21 11.27
CA ALA A 258 -10.41 -6.85 12.63
C ALA A 258 -9.33 -7.21 13.67
N LYS A 259 -8.70 -8.38 13.56
CA LYS A 259 -7.58 -8.80 14.42
C LYS A 259 -6.39 -7.85 14.32
N VAL A 260 -6.00 -7.47 13.10
CA VAL A 260 -4.92 -6.52 12.89
C VAL A 260 -5.25 -5.14 13.49
N ILE A 261 -6.47 -4.65 13.29
CA ILE A 261 -6.91 -3.36 13.86
C ILE A 261 -6.92 -3.41 15.39
N ALA A 262 -7.41 -4.48 16.00
CA ALA A 262 -7.43 -4.65 17.45
C ALA A 262 -6.00 -4.68 18.02
N GLU A 263 -5.10 -5.43 17.40
CA GLU A 263 -3.70 -5.51 17.81
C GLU A 263 -2.95 -4.19 17.61
N ARG A 264 -3.25 -3.46 16.53
CA ARG A 264 -2.76 -2.09 16.31
C ARG A 264 -3.15 -1.17 17.46
N THR A 265 -4.42 -1.20 17.87
CA THR A 265 -4.94 -0.39 18.98
C THR A 265 -4.25 -0.73 20.29
N ARG A 266 -4.12 -2.03 20.60
CA ARG A 266 -3.39 -2.50 21.79
C ARG A 266 -1.94 -2.04 21.78
N THR A 267 -1.22 -2.27 20.70
CA THR A 267 0.21 -1.92 20.59
C THR A 267 0.43 -0.41 20.64
N THR A 268 -0.48 0.40 20.07
CA THR A 268 -0.44 1.87 20.21
C THR A 268 -0.48 2.29 21.67
N ALA A 269 -1.42 1.75 22.46
CA ALA A 269 -1.53 2.05 23.88
C ALA A 269 -0.28 1.62 24.66
N GLU A 270 0.26 0.44 24.33
CA GLU A 270 1.48 -0.09 24.94
C GLU A 270 2.71 0.78 24.68
N LEU A 271 2.89 1.27 23.46
CA LEU A 271 3.98 2.16 23.10
C LEU A 271 3.85 3.53 23.76
N ARG A 272 2.63 4.10 23.77
CA ARG A 272 2.36 5.39 24.45
C ARG A 272 2.67 5.30 25.98
N ARG A 273 2.34 4.18 26.63
CA ARG A 273 2.71 3.95 28.06
C ARG A 273 4.22 3.87 28.28
N ARG A 274 5.00 3.53 27.24
CA ARG A 274 6.46 3.50 27.26
C ARG A 274 7.12 4.82 26.89
N GLY A 275 6.32 5.88 26.71
CA GLY A 275 6.81 7.22 26.38
C GLY A 275 7.08 7.44 24.89
N PHE A 276 6.47 6.62 24.01
CA PHE A 276 6.50 6.90 22.58
C PHE A 276 5.39 7.85 22.18
N ILE A 277 5.71 8.76 21.26
CA ILE A 277 4.73 9.48 20.45
C ILE A 277 4.37 8.53 19.32
N VAL A 278 3.08 8.20 19.20
CA VAL A 278 2.57 7.29 18.16
C VAL A 278 1.42 7.99 17.44
N PHE A 279 1.52 8.11 16.13
CA PHE A 279 0.44 8.66 15.31
C PHE A 279 -0.80 7.76 15.34
N ASP A 280 -1.97 8.37 15.15
CA ASP A 280 -3.24 7.64 15.00
C ASP A 280 -3.26 6.93 13.64
N SER A 281 -2.90 5.66 13.65
CA SER A 281 -2.70 4.88 12.44
C SER A 281 -4.01 4.41 11.82
N SER A 282 -4.11 4.59 10.50
CA SER A 282 -5.15 4.02 9.64
C SER A 282 -4.62 2.90 8.73
N THR A 283 -3.47 2.29 9.10
CA THR A 283 -2.78 1.25 8.31
C THR A 283 -2.59 -0.03 9.13
N ASN A 284 -1.88 -1.02 8.59
CA ASN A 284 -1.43 -2.21 9.33
C ASN A 284 -0.04 -2.04 9.97
N PHE A 285 0.38 -0.83 10.23
CA PHE A 285 1.64 -0.50 10.90
C PHE A 285 1.49 0.75 11.77
N LEU A 286 2.43 0.96 12.66
CA LEU A 286 2.57 2.16 13.48
C LEU A 286 3.76 2.98 13.01
N PHE A 287 3.66 4.29 13.15
CA PHE A 287 4.76 5.22 12.99
C PHE A 287 4.98 5.94 14.33
N ALA A 288 6.15 5.74 14.93
CA ALA A 288 6.39 6.09 16.33
C ALA A 288 7.77 6.69 16.55
N ALA A 289 7.87 7.65 17.47
CA ALA A 289 9.10 8.28 17.90
C ALA A 289 9.22 8.28 19.41
N THR A 290 10.44 8.41 19.94
CA THR A 290 10.70 8.58 21.38
C THR A 290 11.97 9.40 21.58
N ASP A 291 12.06 10.11 22.70
CA ASP A 291 13.26 10.82 23.16
C ASP A 291 14.09 10.00 24.17
N ARG A 292 13.60 8.82 24.59
CA ARG A 292 14.27 7.95 25.58
C ARG A 292 15.57 7.36 25.07
N MET A 293 15.65 7.08 23.77
CA MET A 293 16.80 6.52 23.09
C MET A 293 16.71 6.86 21.60
N PRO A 294 17.84 7.11 20.88
CA PRO A 294 17.79 7.31 19.44
C PRO A 294 17.08 6.15 18.71
N CYS A 295 16.12 6.46 17.85
CA CYS A 295 15.34 5.45 17.13
C CYS A 295 16.20 4.48 16.32
N ARG A 296 17.33 4.95 15.76
CA ARG A 296 18.31 4.10 15.09
C ARG A 296 18.90 3.04 16.02
N GLU A 297 19.23 3.42 17.25
CA GLU A 297 19.79 2.49 18.25
C GLU A 297 18.74 1.44 18.66
N ILE A 298 17.48 1.83 18.85
CA ILE A 298 16.38 0.89 19.11
C ILE A 298 16.25 -0.10 17.96
N PHE A 299 16.27 0.39 16.71
CA PHE A 299 16.21 -0.43 15.51
C PHE A 299 17.36 -1.46 15.48
N GLU A 300 18.59 -1.05 15.70
CA GLU A 300 19.77 -1.93 15.68
C GLU A 300 19.69 -2.99 16.80
N LYS A 301 19.36 -2.60 18.03
CA LYS A 301 19.22 -3.52 19.17
C LYS A 301 18.06 -4.52 19.02
N LEU A 302 16.95 -4.14 18.39
CA LEU A 302 15.86 -5.06 18.06
C LEU A 302 16.29 -6.06 16.98
N ARG A 303 16.97 -5.57 15.95
CA ARG A 303 17.51 -6.41 14.86
C ARG A 303 18.44 -7.49 15.39
N ASP A 304 19.36 -7.14 16.33
CA ASP A 304 20.27 -8.08 16.99
C ASP A 304 19.53 -9.16 17.79
N ARG A 305 18.28 -8.90 18.20
CA ARG A 305 17.39 -9.86 18.88
C ARG A 305 16.46 -10.62 17.92
N GLY A 306 16.68 -10.50 16.60
CA GLY A 306 15.86 -11.16 15.58
C GLY A 306 14.47 -10.54 15.41
N ILE A 307 14.30 -9.27 15.79
CA ILE A 307 13.05 -8.52 15.59
C ILE A 307 13.29 -7.41 14.56
N LEU A 308 12.72 -7.58 13.37
CA LEU A 308 12.88 -6.62 12.27
C LEU A 308 11.75 -5.61 12.27
N ILE A 309 12.09 -4.34 12.43
CA ILE A 309 11.23 -3.18 12.18
C ILE A 309 11.85 -2.32 11.08
N ARG A 310 11.27 -1.18 10.74
CA ARG A 310 11.84 -0.27 9.74
C ARG A 310 12.29 1.04 10.38
N HIS A 311 13.50 1.47 10.04
CA HIS A 311 14.04 2.81 10.30
C HIS A 311 14.34 3.51 8.98
N PHE A 312 14.28 4.83 8.95
CA PHE A 312 14.52 5.65 7.76
C PHE A 312 15.68 6.61 8.01
N ASN A 313 16.54 6.78 7.00
CA ASN A 313 17.67 7.73 7.11
C ASN A 313 17.32 9.14 6.61
N ALA A 314 16.14 9.34 6.01
CA ALA A 314 15.71 10.64 5.52
C ALA A 314 15.58 11.64 6.70
N PRO A 315 16.13 12.86 6.61
CA PRO A 315 16.24 13.78 7.75
C PRO A 315 14.95 14.04 8.51
N ARG A 316 13.81 14.21 7.78
CA ARG A 316 12.50 14.51 8.39
C ARG A 316 11.91 13.33 9.19
N ILE A 317 12.34 12.10 8.93
CA ILE A 317 11.77 10.90 9.53
C ILE A 317 12.80 9.98 10.18
N SER A 318 14.06 10.42 10.30
CA SER A 318 15.11 9.64 10.96
C SER A 318 14.89 9.45 12.48
N GLY A 319 14.04 10.29 13.08
CA GLY A 319 13.62 10.17 14.48
C GLY A 319 12.45 9.19 14.70
N TYR A 320 12.03 8.44 13.66
CA TYR A 320 10.85 7.57 13.72
C TYR A 320 11.19 6.12 13.40
N LEU A 321 10.33 5.24 13.91
CA LEU A 321 10.30 3.81 13.63
C LEU A 321 8.96 3.46 12.97
N ARG A 322 8.97 2.65 11.92
CA ARG A 322 7.75 2.03 11.39
C ARG A 322 7.70 0.57 11.82
N ILE A 323 6.62 0.20 12.51
CA ILE A 323 6.44 -1.09 13.14
C ILE A 323 5.19 -1.74 12.53
N THR A 324 5.37 -2.77 11.73
CA THR A 324 4.26 -3.56 11.19
C THR A 324 3.54 -4.29 12.31
N ILE A 325 2.22 -4.39 12.24
CA ILE A 325 1.42 -5.15 13.20
C ILE A 325 1.52 -6.64 12.88
N GLY A 326 2.07 -7.38 13.83
CA GLY A 326 2.16 -8.85 13.83
C GLY A 326 0.99 -9.51 14.54
N THR A 327 1.10 -10.82 14.78
CA THR A 327 0.20 -11.54 15.70
C THR A 327 0.38 -11.03 17.13
N PRO A 328 -0.58 -11.28 18.06
CA PRO A 328 -0.44 -10.91 19.47
C PRO A 328 0.87 -11.42 20.08
N ASP A 329 1.30 -12.65 19.75
CA ASP A 329 2.55 -13.23 20.26
C ASP A 329 3.78 -12.51 19.70
N GLN A 330 3.78 -12.19 18.41
CA GLN A 330 4.88 -11.43 17.78
C GLN A 330 4.99 -10.02 18.39
N MET A 331 3.85 -9.34 18.59
CA MET A 331 3.85 -8.03 19.22
C MET A 331 4.26 -8.10 20.70
N GLN A 332 3.89 -9.15 21.41
CA GLN A 332 4.34 -9.33 22.80
C GLN A 332 5.87 -9.54 22.88
N ARG A 333 6.45 -10.34 21.97
CA ARG A 333 7.91 -10.51 21.87
C ARG A 333 8.60 -9.18 21.57
N PHE A 334 8.06 -8.39 20.64
CA PHE A 334 8.54 -7.04 20.33
C PHE A 334 8.52 -6.13 21.55
N LEU A 335 7.39 -6.05 22.28
CA LEU A 335 7.25 -5.19 23.46
C LEU A 335 8.17 -5.63 24.62
N THR A 336 8.35 -6.93 24.82
CA THR A 336 9.27 -7.46 25.83
C THR A 336 10.71 -7.08 25.52
N ALA A 337 11.16 -7.28 24.28
CA ALA A 337 12.51 -6.89 23.87
C ALA A 337 12.72 -5.37 23.94
N LEU A 338 11.70 -4.59 23.60
CA LEU A 338 11.74 -3.14 23.73
C LEU A 338 11.90 -2.70 25.18
N ASP A 339 11.19 -3.33 26.14
CA ASP A 339 11.32 -3.06 27.57
C ASP A 339 12.73 -3.34 28.10
N GLU A 340 13.37 -4.42 27.63
CA GLU A 340 14.75 -4.74 27.96
C GLU A 340 15.74 -3.71 27.43
N ILE A 341 15.54 -3.28 26.17
CA ILE A 341 16.38 -2.27 25.50
C ILE A 341 16.30 -0.92 26.22
N LEU A 342 15.11 -0.53 26.67
CA LEU A 342 14.88 0.77 27.30
C LEU A 342 15.30 0.81 28.80
N LYS A 343 15.61 -0.32 29.41
CA LYS A 343 16.08 -0.42 30.82
C LYS A 343 17.60 -0.42 30.93
N GLY A 344 18.28 -0.87 29.91
CA GLY A 344 19.73 -1.05 29.93
C GLY A 344 20.53 -0.38 28.92
#